data_80618266d178382702c3885dc5806889
#
_entry.id   80618266d178382702c3885dc5806889
#
_cell.length_a   1.000
_cell.length_b   1.000
_cell.length_c   1.000
_cell.angle_alpha   90.00
_cell.angle_beta   90.00
_cell.angle_gamma   90.00
#
_symmetry.space_group_name_H-M   'P 1'
#
loop_
_entity.id
_entity.type
_entity.pdbx_description
1 polymer ?
#
loop_
_entity_poly.entity_id
_entity_poly.type
_entity_poly.pdbx_seq_one_letter_code
_entity_poly.pdbx_strand_id
1 'polypeptide(L)'
;MGKTIIDRYNNNSVRIDRYQQLISDITNAYITVNHGKTVPQYIQKIIPRLSYTLETYEHQYGTRFESFSYQQYASFYKQAIIGNSASAVINRNKLVLLSCYLDYLVLQNVITLDQSTGHPFRQFLQMSLADNEDDFQIPSKPSLTTVSNPSKPTLQQSLDSYSQQMLFSDEEFESLLEAIFNNSDLDCMPRAIYTLAWCGVEVKNIALIKKADVDLTRMVIYATEQNHLPQDIVISSSFCCINLEKAMLAQSILVPNRTGMREVSFFGRDDYVIRGVKGANKAETPDPDASGFYIVNNINRVYSQRQEQLPVNNPFKNKKVLVSSCYKSGRFLRLFKTQQLSEKLWGVYSNDFVYSYKKWLSYKQLNLK
;
A
#
# COMPACT_ATOMS: atom_id res chain seq x y z
N MET A 1 6.51 9.22 29.56
CA MET A 1 7.57 8.67 28.67
C MET A 1 7.31 7.19 28.46
N GLY A 2 7.20 6.73 27.20
CA GLY A 2 7.06 5.30 26.91
C GLY A 2 8.36 4.58 27.20
N LYS A 3 8.29 3.41 27.87
CA LYS A 3 9.47 2.55 28.09
C LYS A 3 10.10 2.18 26.74
N THR A 4 11.42 2.26 26.64
CA THR A 4 12.17 1.78 25.47
C THR A 4 12.07 0.24 25.39
N ILE A 5 12.40 -0.36 24.24
CA ILE A 5 12.43 -1.84 24.11
C ILE A 5 13.43 -2.43 25.11
N ILE A 6 14.56 -1.76 25.33
CA ILE A 6 15.61 -2.21 26.29
C ILE A 6 15.08 -2.23 27.72
N ASP A 7 14.29 -1.23 28.13
CA ASP A 7 13.70 -1.17 29.48
C ASP A 7 12.80 -2.38 29.79
N ARG A 8 12.29 -3.05 28.76
CA ARG A 8 11.45 -4.26 28.93
C ARG A 8 12.22 -5.48 29.37
N TYR A 9 13.53 -5.48 29.26
CA TYR A 9 14.40 -6.58 29.69
C TYR A 9 14.78 -6.54 31.18
N ASN A 10 14.30 -5.55 31.96
CA ASN A 10 14.58 -5.40 33.36
C ASN A 10 16.09 -5.54 33.73
N ASN A 11 16.95 -4.91 32.93
CA ASN A 11 18.41 -4.95 33.06
C ASN A 11 19.05 -6.35 32.91
N ASN A 12 18.39 -7.30 32.26
CA ASN A 12 18.99 -8.59 31.94
C ASN A 12 19.97 -8.43 30.77
N SER A 13 21.28 -8.35 31.09
CA SER A 13 22.35 -8.09 30.13
C SER A 13 22.40 -9.15 29.02
N VAL A 14 22.25 -10.42 29.34
CA VAL A 14 22.31 -11.54 28.37
C VAL A 14 21.21 -11.41 27.32
N ARG A 15 20.01 -11.03 27.72
CA ARG A 15 18.89 -10.81 26.79
C ARG A 15 19.08 -9.54 25.96
N ILE A 16 19.62 -8.48 26.55
CA ILE A 16 19.94 -7.23 25.85
C ILE A 16 21.00 -7.50 24.80
N ASP A 17 22.08 -8.22 25.12
CA ASP A 17 23.15 -8.57 24.18
C ASP A 17 22.61 -9.41 23.02
N ARG A 18 21.76 -10.40 23.30
CA ARG A 18 21.13 -11.20 22.25
C ARG A 18 20.20 -10.36 21.35
N TYR A 19 19.42 -9.48 21.91
CA TYR A 19 18.59 -8.54 21.16
C TYR A 19 19.42 -7.66 20.23
N GLN A 20 20.53 -7.11 20.70
CA GLN A 20 21.42 -6.28 19.89
C GLN A 20 22.10 -7.09 18.79
N GLN A 21 22.52 -8.32 19.10
CA GLN A 21 23.06 -9.25 18.12
C GLN A 21 22.04 -9.51 17.01
N LEU A 22 20.78 -9.81 17.35
CA LEU A 22 19.73 -10.05 16.34
C LEU A 22 19.49 -8.83 15.43
N ILE A 23 19.56 -7.60 15.97
CA ILE A 23 19.48 -6.39 15.13
C ILE A 23 20.60 -6.37 14.11
N SER A 24 21.84 -6.62 14.54
CA SER A 24 23.01 -6.65 13.68
C SER A 24 22.90 -7.75 12.62
N ASP A 25 22.55 -8.96 13.04
CA ASP A 25 22.50 -10.14 12.19
C ASP A 25 21.39 -10.00 11.11
N ILE A 26 20.19 -9.55 11.48
CA ILE A 26 19.08 -9.33 10.54
C ILE A 26 19.43 -8.21 9.55
N THR A 27 20.12 -7.15 10.02
CA THR A 27 20.57 -6.05 9.16
C THR A 27 21.59 -6.54 8.14
N ASN A 28 22.61 -7.28 8.60
CA ASN A 28 23.65 -7.86 7.75
C ASN A 28 23.07 -8.88 6.76
N ALA A 29 22.14 -9.71 7.21
CA ALA A 29 21.42 -10.66 6.37
C ALA A 29 20.69 -9.96 5.23
N TYR A 30 19.95 -8.89 5.53
CA TYR A 30 19.26 -8.13 4.50
C TYR A 30 20.22 -7.55 3.47
N ILE A 31 21.34 -6.95 3.90
CA ILE A 31 22.35 -6.37 3.02
C ILE A 31 23.01 -7.46 2.15
N THR A 32 23.38 -8.58 2.75
CA THR A 32 24.08 -9.69 2.05
C THR A 32 23.17 -10.32 0.98
N VAL A 33 21.95 -10.68 1.34
CA VAL A 33 21.00 -11.33 0.43
C VAL A 33 20.52 -10.39 -0.69
N ASN A 34 20.50 -9.08 -0.43
CA ASN A 34 20.15 -8.07 -1.43
C ASN A 34 21.36 -7.43 -2.14
N HIS A 35 22.48 -8.16 -2.22
CA HIS A 35 23.67 -7.75 -2.99
C HIS A 35 24.23 -6.37 -2.60
N GLY A 36 24.36 -6.09 -1.31
CA GLY A 36 24.95 -4.87 -0.79
C GLY A 36 24.01 -3.64 -0.77
N LYS A 37 22.73 -3.80 -1.09
CA LYS A 37 21.76 -2.69 -1.03
C LYS A 37 21.55 -2.25 0.41
N THR A 38 21.52 -0.93 0.62
CA THR A 38 21.21 -0.35 1.93
C THR A 38 19.80 -0.70 2.38
N VAL A 39 19.63 -0.90 3.68
CA VAL A 39 18.32 -1.20 4.28
C VAL A 39 17.41 0.03 4.15
N PRO A 40 16.24 -0.06 3.51
CA PRO A 40 15.30 1.05 3.41
C PRO A 40 14.84 1.53 4.79
N GLN A 41 14.61 2.84 4.95
CA GLN A 41 14.26 3.44 6.23
C GLN A 41 13.01 2.83 6.90
N TYR A 42 12.01 2.43 6.11
CA TYR A 42 10.81 1.77 6.64
C TYR A 42 11.10 0.36 7.18
N ILE A 43 12.08 -0.36 6.57
CA ILE A 43 12.55 -1.67 7.05
C ILE A 43 13.37 -1.49 8.34
N GLN A 44 14.25 -0.47 8.42
CA GLN A 44 15.03 -0.18 9.62
C GLN A 44 14.15 -0.01 10.87
N LYS A 45 12.94 0.55 10.73
CA LYS A 45 11.98 0.69 11.85
C LYS A 45 11.35 -0.63 12.30
N ILE A 46 11.36 -1.65 11.44
CA ILE A 46 10.78 -2.97 11.74
C ILE A 46 11.80 -3.86 12.47
N ILE A 47 13.08 -3.79 12.10
CA ILE A 47 14.13 -4.66 12.63
C ILE A 47 14.16 -4.71 14.16
N PRO A 48 14.17 -3.58 14.92
CA PRO A 48 14.22 -3.64 16.37
C PRO A 48 13.01 -4.36 17.00
N ARG A 49 11.82 -4.17 16.43
CA ARG A 49 10.61 -4.83 16.92
C ARG A 49 10.62 -6.33 16.61
N LEU A 50 11.10 -6.71 15.45
CA LEU A 50 11.23 -8.11 15.04
C LEU A 50 12.28 -8.81 15.90
N SER A 51 13.44 -8.18 16.15
CA SER A 51 14.51 -8.71 16.99
C SER A 51 14.04 -8.91 18.44
N TYR A 52 13.26 -7.97 19.00
CA TYR A 52 12.63 -8.13 20.32
C TYR A 52 11.67 -9.32 20.34
N THR A 53 10.86 -9.47 19.31
CA THR A 53 9.93 -10.59 19.22
C THR A 53 10.67 -11.92 19.14
N LEU A 54 11.70 -12.02 18.30
CA LEU A 54 12.54 -13.21 18.16
C LEU A 54 13.21 -13.59 19.50
N GLU A 55 13.88 -12.64 20.13
CA GLU A 55 14.53 -12.87 21.42
C GLU A 55 13.54 -13.37 22.49
N THR A 56 12.35 -12.79 22.52
CA THR A 56 11.29 -13.22 23.45
C THR A 56 10.88 -14.66 23.22
N TYR A 57 10.75 -15.07 21.95
CA TYR A 57 10.42 -16.46 21.59
C TYR A 57 11.58 -17.42 21.84
N GLU A 58 12.83 -17.03 21.56
CA GLU A 58 14.01 -17.82 21.90
C GLU A 58 14.04 -18.09 23.42
N HIS A 59 13.78 -17.10 24.23
CA HIS A 59 13.70 -17.25 25.68
C HIS A 59 12.54 -18.17 26.09
N GLN A 60 11.39 -18.06 25.45
CA GLN A 60 10.21 -18.89 25.72
C GLN A 60 10.44 -20.36 25.35
N TYR A 61 11.10 -20.63 24.24
CA TYR A 61 11.39 -21.99 23.78
C TYR A 61 12.67 -22.59 24.40
N GLY A 62 13.48 -21.79 25.09
CA GLY A 62 14.77 -22.22 25.63
C GLY A 62 15.79 -22.58 24.54
N THR A 63 15.61 -22.10 23.32
CA THR A 63 16.48 -22.41 22.19
C THR A 63 16.59 -21.21 21.26
N ARG A 64 17.72 -21.11 20.55
CA ARG A 64 17.96 -20.02 19.60
C ARG A 64 17.21 -20.25 18.30
N PHE A 65 16.88 -19.18 17.60
CA PHE A 65 16.18 -19.19 16.32
C PHE A 65 16.85 -20.10 15.27
N GLU A 66 18.18 -20.14 15.29
CA GLU A 66 19.00 -20.97 14.40
C GLU A 66 18.77 -22.48 14.61
N SER A 67 18.24 -22.86 15.76
CA SER A 67 17.96 -24.25 16.14
C SER A 67 16.47 -24.58 16.16
N PHE A 68 15.62 -23.70 15.66
CA PHE A 68 14.18 -23.95 15.62
C PHE A 68 13.84 -25.11 14.68
N SER A 69 12.97 -25.99 15.12
CA SER A 69 12.30 -26.95 14.26
C SER A 69 11.32 -26.25 13.32
N TYR A 70 10.92 -26.92 12.24
CA TYR A 70 9.90 -26.39 11.32
C TYR A 70 8.59 -26.03 12.07
N GLN A 71 8.18 -26.83 13.05
CA GLN A 71 6.99 -26.57 13.86
C GLN A 71 7.16 -25.29 14.71
N GLN A 72 8.35 -25.04 15.23
CA GLN A 72 8.64 -23.80 15.97
C GLN A 72 8.64 -22.57 15.08
N TYR A 73 9.19 -22.67 13.84
CA TYR A 73 9.05 -21.60 12.84
C TYR A 73 7.58 -21.34 12.49
N ALA A 74 6.78 -22.37 12.29
CA ALA A 74 5.36 -22.23 11.98
C ALA A 74 4.57 -21.61 13.15
N SER A 75 4.85 -22.06 14.39
CA SER A 75 4.25 -21.49 15.59
C SER A 75 4.62 -20.03 15.80
N PHE A 76 5.91 -19.71 15.62
CA PHE A 76 6.40 -18.32 15.65
C PHE A 76 5.68 -17.45 14.62
N TYR A 77 5.56 -17.91 13.37
CA TYR A 77 4.84 -17.18 12.33
C TYR A 77 3.39 -16.91 12.73
N LYS A 78 2.66 -17.94 13.16
CA LYS A 78 1.24 -17.83 13.53
C LYS A 78 1.02 -16.89 14.72
N GLN A 79 1.81 -17.00 15.77
CA GLN A 79 1.61 -16.26 17.01
C GLN A 79 2.25 -14.87 16.99
N ALA A 80 3.47 -14.75 16.45
CA ALA A 80 4.25 -13.51 16.52
C ALA A 80 4.08 -12.59 15.32
N ILE A 81 3.75 -13.14 14.17
CA ILE A 81 3.61 -12.36 12.94
C ILE A 81 2.14 -12.09 12.64
N ILE A 82 1.30 -13.12 12.57
CA ILE A 82 -0.14 -12.97 12.28
C ILE A 82 -0.93 -12.52 13.51
N GLY A 83 -0.71 -13.13 14.66
CA GLY A 83 -1.47 -12.86 15.89
C GLY A 83 -1.29 -11.44 16.48
N ASN A 84 -0.29 -10.70 16.04
CA ASN A 84 -0.13 -9.29 16.36
C ASN A 84 -0.86 -8.45 15.33
N SER A 85 -1.83 -7.64 15.72
CA SER A 85 -2.71 -6.77 14.92
C SER A 85 -1.99 -5.72 14.02
N ALA A 86 -0.82 -6.08 13.47
CA ALA A 86 -0.08 -5.28 12.53
C ALA A 86 -0.69 -5.40 11.12
N SER A 87 -0.57 -4.35 10.31
CA SER A 87 -1.06 -4.39 8.92
C SER A 87 -0.39 -5.50 8.11
N ALA A 88 -1.09 -6.04 7.11
CA ALA A 88 -0.56 -7.06 6.19
C ALA A 88 0.79 -6.68 5.58
N VAL A 89 1.00 -5.39 5.27
CA VAL A 89 2.27 -4.87 4.75
C VAL A 89 3.42 -5.02 5.77
N ILE A 90 3.17 -4.71 7.05
CA ILE A 90 4.18 -4.86 8.11
C ILE A 90 4.51 -6.34 8.32
N ASN A 91 3.50 -7.20 8.33
CA ASN A 91 3.70 -8.65 8.49
C ASN A 91 4.49 -9.24 7.31
N ARG A 92 4.18 -8.83 6.08
CA ARG A 92 4.95 -9.22 4.89
C ARG A 92 6.41 -8.77 4.98
N ASN A 93 6.67 -7.53 5.41
CA ASN A 93 8.06 -7.05 5.58
C ASN A 93 8.82 -7.81 6.65
N LYS A 94 8.17 -8.21 7.75
CA LYS A 94 8.77 -9.10 8.76
C LYS A 94 9.14 -10.46 8.15
N LEU A 95 8.25 -11.05 7.33
CA LEU A 95 8.52 -12.32 6.66
C LEU A 95 9.68 -12.23 5.68
N VAL A 96 9.79 -11.13 4.92
CA VAL A 96 10.93 -10.87 4.03
C VAL A 96 12.23 -10.82 4.84
N LEU A 97 12.26 -10.10 5.98
CA LEU A 97 13.43 -10.02 6.85
C LEU A 97 13.82 -11.39 7.43
N LEU A 98 12.84 -12.17 7.89
CA LEU A 98 13.07 -13.53 8.40
C LEU A 98 13.57 -14.47 7.30
N SER A 99 13.05 -14.31 6.08
CA SER A 99 13.54 -15.07 4.93
C SER A 99 14.98 -14.74 4.62
N CYS A 100 15.34 -13.45 4.57
CA CYS A 100 16.73 -13.02 4.38
C CYS A 100 17.63 -13.51 5.51
N TYR A 101 17.16 -13.49 6.76
CA TYR A 101 17.95 -13.95 7.91
C TYR A 101 18.20 -15.46 7.84
N LEU A 102 17.20 -16.24 7.50
CA LEU A 102 17.37 -17.69 7.35
C LEU A 102 18.28 -18.04 6.18
N ASP A 103 18.12 -17.37 5.01
CA ASP A 103 19.03 -17.52 3.87
C ASP A 103 20.50 -17.18 4.25
N TYR A 104 20.70 -16.12 5.02
CA TYR A 104 22.00 -15.72 5.50
C TYR A 104 22.63 -16.79 6.40
N LEU A 105 21.87 -17.37 7.34
CA LEU A 105 22.35 -18.46 8.20
C LEU A 105 22.73 -19.71 7.40
N VAL A 106 22.00 -20.01 6.33
CA VAL A 106 22.38 -21.09 5.39
C VAL A 106 23.67 -20.76 4.66
N LEU A 107 23.81 -19.53 4.15
CA LEU A 107 25.03 -19.08 3.46
C LEU A 107 26.26 -19.09 4.37
N GLN A 108 26.08 -18.85 5.67
CA GLN A 108 27.16 -18.92 6.67
C GLN A 108 27.41 -20.35 7.20
N ASN A 109 26.73 -21.36 6.66
CA ASN A 109 26.78 -22.75 7.13
C ASN A 109 26.42 -22.93 8.63
N VAL A 110 25.61 -22.01 9.19
CA VAL A 110 25.13 -22.10 10.58
C VAL A 110 23.99 -23.11 10.68
N ILE A 111 23.16 -23.18 9.65
CA ILE A 111 22.02 -24.11 9.57
C ILE A 111 22.00 -24.79 8.21
N THR A 112 21.39 -25.98 8.17
CA THR A 112 21.05 -26.69 6.93
C THR A 112 19.53 -26.87 6.88
N LEU A 113 18.91 -26.40 5.80
CA LEU A 113 17.50 -26.60 5.60
C LEU A 113 17.24 -28.03 5.08
N ASP A 114 16.27 -28.69 5.65
CA ASP A 114 15.82 -29.99 5.18
C ASP A 114 15.19 -29.82 3.78
N GLN A 115 15.70 -30.53 2.81
CA GLN A 115 15.20 -30.50 1.42
C GLN A 115 13.74 -30.92 1.31
N SER A 116 13.24 -31.74 2.23
CA SER A 116 11.86 -32.22 2.23
C SER A 116 10.84 -31.17 2.72
N THR A 117 11.26 -30.28 3.61
CA THR A 117 10.40 -29.25 4.19
C THR A 117 10.60 -27.87 3.55
N GLY A 118 11.74 -27.67 2.87
CA GLY A 118 12.07 -26.44 2.18
C GLY A 118 12.27 -25.24 3.12
N HIS A 119 12.18 -24.03 2.57
CA HIS A 119 12.39 -22.79 3.30
C HIS A 119 11.07 -22.28 3.93
N PRO A 120 10.90 -22.34 5.27
CA PRO A 120 9.62 -22.12 5.93
C PRO A 120 9.05 -20.71 5.64
N PHE A 121 9.85 -19.64 5.73
CA PHE A 121 9.33 -18.27 5.55
C PHE A 121 9.02 -17.92 4.09
N ARG A 122 9.63 -18.57 3.11
CA ARG A 122 9.23 -18.42 1.70
C ARG A 122 7.88 -19.07 1.45
N GLN A 123 7.60 -20.21 2.07
CA GLN A 123 6.28 -20.86 2.02
C GLN A 123 5.23 -19.94 2.69
N PHE A 124 5.51 -19.39 3.86
CA PHE A 124 4.61 -18.45 4.54
C PHE A 124 4.37 -17.16 3.75
N LEU A 125 5.39 -16.65 3.05
CA LEU A 125 5.23 -15.53 2.13
C LEU A 125 4.28 -15.85 0.98
N GLN A 126 4.40 -17.04 0.38
CA GLN A 126 3.50 -17.50 -0.68
C GLN A 126 2.07 -17.65 -0.17
N MET A 127 1.88 -18.19 1.04
CA MET A 127 0.58 -18.32 1.70
C MET A 127 -0.04 -16.98 2.07
N SER A 128 0.76 -16.00 2.53
CA SER A 128 0.27 -14.64 2.83
C SER A 128 -0.10 -13.82 1.59
N LEU A 129 0.29 -14.28 0.41
CA LEU A 129 -0.11 -13.71 -0.89
C LEU A 129 -1.41 -14.32 -1.42
N ALA A 130 -1.79 -15.50 -0.91
CA ALA A 130 -3.06 -16.16 -1.19
C ALA A 130 -4.05 -15.77 -0.07
N ASP A 131 -4.72 -14.63 -0.21
CA ASP A 131 -5.67 -14.02 0.74
C ASP A 131 -6.74 -15.01 1.29
N ASN A 132 -6.35 -15.97 2.15
CA ASN A 132 -7.28 -16.82 2.89
C ASN A 132 -6.73 -17.05 4.29
N GLU A 133 -7.19 -16.24 5.26
CA GLU A 133 -6.84 -16.38 6.68
C GLU A 133 -7.41 -17.66 7.32
N ASP A 134 -8.37 -18.34 6.70
CA ASP A 134 -9.11 -19.45 7.31
C ASP A 134 -8.51 -20.84 7.05
N ASP A 135 -7.56 -21.03 6.12
CA ASP A 135 -7.03 -22.32 5.71
C ASP A 135 -5.61 -22.64 6.21
N PHE A 136 -5.15 -21.98 7.29
CA PHE A 136 -3.84 -22.31 7.85
C PHE A 136 -3.84 -23.61 8.64
N GLN A 137 -3.85 -24.73 7.94
CA GLN A 137 -3.53 -26.02 8.54
C GLN A 137 -2.02 -26.27 8.49
N ILE A 138 -1.39 -26.40 9.66
CA ILE A 138 -0.01 -26.87 9.79
C ILE A 138 0.04 -28.26 9.15
N PRO A 139 0.91 -28.52 8.13
CA PRO A 139 1.07 -29.87 7.60
C PRO A 139 1.53 -30.80 8.72
N SER A 140 0.64 -31.59 9.28
CA SER A 140 1.01 -32.79 10.00
C SER A 140 1.70 -33.73 9.01
N LYS A 141 2.78 -34.44 9.44
CA LYS A 141 3.61 -35.37 8.67
C LYS A 141 2.84 -36.00 7.47
N PRO A 142 3.44 -36.02 6.26
CA PRO A 142 2.74 -36.57 5.09
C PRO A 142 2.38 -38.04 5.32
N SER A 143 1.13 -38.27 5.64
CA SER A 143 0.48 -39.53 5.37
C SER A 143 0.17 -39.50 3.89
N LEU A 144 0.68 -40.47 3.14
CA LEU A 144 0.41 -40.68 1.72
C LEU A 144 -1.08 -40.97 1.50
N THR A 145 -1.88 -39.92 1.50
CA THR A 145 -3.24 -39.95 0.98
C THR A 145 -3.43 -38.69 0.17
N THR A 146 -3.85 -38.86 -1.05
CA THR A 146 -4.17 -37.88 -2.06
C THR A 146 -4.93 -36.70 -1.46
N VAL A 147 -4.17 -35.59 -1.16
CA VAL A 147 -4.77 -34.34 -0.77
C VAL A 147 -5.16 -33.62 -2.06
N SER A 148 -6.46 -33.48 -2.24
CA SER A 148 -7.01 -32.53 -3.22
C SER A 148 -6.42 -31.15 -2.93
N ASN A 149 -5.66 -30.61 -3.88
CA ASN A 149 -5.12 -29.26 -3.83
C ASN A 149 -6.23 -28.28 -3.42
N PRO A 150 -6.00 -27.35 -2.43
CA PRO A 150 -6.90 -26.25 -2.24
C PRO A 150 -6.99 -25.54 -3.60
N SER A 151 -8.19 -25.42 -4.10
CA SER A 151 -8.46 -24.83 -5.41
C SER A 151 -7.81 -23.45 -5.45
N LYS A 152 -6.83 -23.26 -6.35
CA LYS A 152 -6.39 -21.92 -6.73
C LYS A 152 -7.65 -21.08 -6.93
N PRO A 153 -7.72 -19.82 -6.41
CA PRO A 153 -8.88 -18.98 -6.67
C PRO A 153 -9.19 -19.09 -8.15
N THR A 154 -10.41 -19.42 -8.48
CA THR A 154 -10.79 -19.59 -9.89
C THR A 154 -10.40 -18.32 -10.61
N LEU A 155 -10.02 -18.41 -11.89
CA LEU A 155 -9.70 -17.26 -12.71
C LEU A 155 -10.74 -16.15 -12.49
N GLN A 156 -12.01 -16.52 -12.32
CA GLN A 156 -13.13 -15.63 -12.06
C GLN A 156 -12.99 -14.89 -10.72
N GLN A 157 -12.65 -15.56 -9.61
CA GLN A 157 -12.49 -14.91 -8.30
C GLN A 157 -11.30 -13.91 -8.27
N SER A 158 -10.18 -14.26 -8.91
CA SER A 158 -9.05 -13.36 -9.01
C SER A 158 -9.33 -12.18 -9.96
N LEU A 159 -10.20 -12.40 -10.94
CA LEU A 159 -10.71 -11.40 -11.84
C LEU A 159 -11.68 -10.46 -11.11
N ASP A 160 -12.61 -10.96 -10.33
CA ASP A 160 -13.59 -10.17 -9.57
C ASP A 160 -12.89 -9.25 -8.54
N SER A 161 -11.92 -9.76 -7.82
CA SER A 161 -11.10 -8.95 -6.89
C SER A 161 -10.34 -7.83 -7.60
N TYR A 162 -9.82 -8.08 -8.80
CA TYR A 162 -9.12 -7.06 -9.58
C TYR A 162 -10.08 -5.99 -10.13
N SER A 163 -11.27 -6.39 -10.58
CA SER A 163 -12.30 -5.47 -11.06
C SER A 163 -12.78 -4.51 -9.99
N GLN A 164 -12.81 -4.96 -8.73
CA GLN A 164 -13.17 -4.11 -7.60
C GLN A 164 -12.13 -3.03 -7.29
N GLN A 165 -10.90 -3.18 -7.74
CA GLN A 165 -9.81 -2.25 -7.44
C GLN A 165 -9.45 -1.31 -8.59
N MET A 166 -9.89 -1.59 -9.83
CA MET A 166 -9.51 -0.85 -11.01
C MET A 166 -10.71 -0.22 -11.71
N LEU A 167 -10.45 0.84 -12.47
CA LEU A 167 -11.42 1.50 -13.34
C LEU A 167 -11.06 1.23 -14.80
N PHE A 168 -12.06 1.18 -15.67
CA PHE A 168 -11.89 0.77 -17.07
C PHE A 168 -12.36 1.82 -18.07
N SER A 169 -13.05 2.87 -17.64
CA SER A 169 -13.51 3.96 -18.52
C SER A 169 -13.60 5.29 -17.79
N ASP A 170 -13.72 6.40 -18.56
CA ASP A 170 -13.96 7.73 -17.97
C ASP A 170 -15.35 7.79 -17.34
N GLU A 171 -16.36 7.18 -17.94
CA GLU A 171 -17.73 7.15 -17.43
C GLU A 171 -17.80 6.43 -16.08
N GLU A 172 -17.04 5.34 -15.91
CA GLU A 172 -16.94 4.61 -14.64
C GLU A 172 -16.24 5.46 -13.59
N PHE A 173 -15.19 6.21 -13.96
CA PHE A 173 -14.49 7.14 -13.07
C PHE A 173 -15.43 8.27 -12.62
N GLU A 174 -16.15 8.90 -13.54
CA GLU A 174 -17.10 9.98 -13.26
C GLU A 174 -18.20 9.50 -12.31
N SER A 175 -18.84 8.37 -12.64
CA SER A 175 -19.89 7.76 -11.82
C SER A 175 -19.40 7.36 -10.43
N LEU A 176 -18.14 6.88 -10.31
CA LEU A 176 -17.53 6.60 -9.02
C LEU A 176 -17.41 7.84 -8.16
N LEU A 177 -16.89 8.95 -8.73
CA LEU A 177 -16.73 10.19 -7.98
C LEU A 177 -18.07 10.78 -7.54
N GLU A 178 -19.10 10.70 -8.39
CA GLU A 178 -20.44 11.16 -8.04
C GLU A 178 -21.09 10.30 -6.95
N ALA A 179 -20.87 9.00 -6.96
CA ALA A 179 -21.41 8.10 -5.94
C ALA A 179 -20.72 8.25 -4.58
N ILE A 180 -19.37 8.34 -4.56
CA ILE A 180 -18.56 8.37 -3.33
C ILE A 180 -18.49 9.78 -2.73
N PHE A 181 -18.27 10.78 -3.59
CA PHE A 181 -18.08 12.19 -3.21
C PHE A 181 -19.25 13.02 -3.77
N ASN A 182 -20.45 12.77 -3.25
CA ASN A 182 -21.70 13.29 -3.80
C ASN A 182 -21.95 14.77 -3.50
N ASN A 183 -21.23 15.37 -2.55
CA ASN A 183 -21.30 16.81 -2.31
C ASN A 183 -20.18 17.51 -3.11
N SER A 184 -20.50 17.96 -4.33
CA SER A 184 -19.52 18.52 -5.25
C SER A 184 -18.80 19.76 -4.73
N ASP A 185 -19.35 20.49 -3.77
CA ASP A 185 -18.79 21.72 -3.25
C ASP A 185 -17.92 21.46 -2.01
N LEU A 186 -18.35 20.61 -1.11
CA LEU A 186 -17.62 20.27 0.11
C LEU A 186 -16.68 19.05 -0.05
N ASP A 187 -16.92 18.21 -1.05
CA ASP A 187 -16.02 17.11 -1.42
C ASP A 187 -15.02 17.51 -2.55
N CYS A 188 -14.85 18.81 -2.81
CA CYS A 188 -14.00 19.32 -3.88
C CYS A 188 -12.54 18.83 -3.80
N MET A 189 -11.92 18.75 -2.62
CA MET A 189 -10.55 18.27 -2.47
C MET A 189 -10.41 16.77 -2.74
N PRO A 190 -11.24 15.86 -2.16
CA PRO A 190 -11.28 14.46 -2.55
C PRO A 190 -11.45 14.25 -4.06
N ARG A 191 -12.40 14.96 -4.67
CA ARG A 191 -12.64 14.88 -6.12
C ARG A 191 -11.42 15.34 -6.92
N ALA A 192 -10.77 16.44 -6.54
CA ALA A 192 -9.56 16.93 -7.21
C ALA A 192 -8.38 15.96 -7.06
N ILE A 193 -8.18 15.35 -5.90
CA ILE A 193 -7.10 14.37 -5.68
C ILE A 193 -7.27 13.16 -6.62
N TYR A 194 -8.49 12.61 -6.70
CA TYR A 194 -8.80 11.51 -7.61
C TYR A 194 -8.69 11.93 -9.08
N THR A 195 -9.13 13.15 -9.41
CA THR A 195 -9.01 13.72 -10.77
C THR A 195 -7.55 13.87 -11.19
N LEU A 196 -6.70 14.46 -10.35
CA LEU A 196 -5.26 14.58 -10.63
C LEU A 196 -4.60 13.21 -10.83
N ALA A 197 -4.93 12.24 -9.97
CA ALA A 197 -4.46 10.86 -10.12
C ALA A 197 -4.95 10.25 -11.44
N TRP A 198 -6.23 10.40 -11.78
CA TRP A 198 -6.82 9.90 -13.03
C TRP A 198 -6.14 10.52 -14.26
N CYS A 199 -5.85 11.82 -14.23
CA CYS A 199 -5.11 12.49 -15.29
C CYS A 199 -3.64 12.06 -15.40
N GLY A 200 -3.09 11.37 -14.39
CA GLY A 200 -1.74 10.81 -14.41
C GLY A 200 -0.71 11.53 -13.56
N VAL A 201 -1.15 12.37 -12.64
CA VAL A 201 -0.28 12.92 -11.59
C VAL A 201 0.02 11.83 -10.56
N GLU A 202 1.29 11.52 -10.34
CA GLU A 202 1.69 10.56 -9.30
C GLU A 202 1.24 11.05 -7.91
N VAL A 203 0.80 10.10 -7.07
CA VAL A 203 0.25 10.42 -5.74
C VAL A 203 1.15 11.32 -4.91
N LYS A 204 2.48 11.13 -4.97
CA LYS A 204 3.47 11.95 -4.25
C LYS A 204 3.53 13.40 -4.73
N ASN A 205 3.13 13.67 -5.99
CA ASN A 205 3.21 14.98 -6.62
C ASN A 205 1.88 15.76 -6.56
N ILE A 206 0.76 15.10 -6.22
CA ILE A 206 -0.57 15.71 -6.21
C ILE A 206 -0.61 16.96 -5.32
N ALA A 207 0.00 16.90 -4.12
CA ALA A 207 0.04 18.04 -3.22
C ALA A 207 0.95 19.19 -3.71
N LEU A 208 1.75 18.97 -4.73
CA LEU A 208 2.69 19.97 -5.26
C LEU A 208 2.13 20.80 -6.43
N ILE A 209 0.95 20.43 -6.94
CA ILE A 209 0.34 21.14 -8.08
C ILE A 209 -0.21 22.48 -7.62
N LYS A 210 0.32 23.56 -8.22
CA LYS A 210 -0.18 24.91 -8.01
C LYS A 210 -1.34 25.23 -8.95
N LYS A 211 -2.17 26.19 -8.58
CA LYS A 211 -3.25 26.69 -9.43
C LYS A 211 -2.70 27.27 -10.74
N ALA A 212 -1.54 27.94 -10.68
CA ALA A 212 -0.87 28.49 -11.85
C ALA A 212 -0.35 27.42 -12.83
N ASP A 213 -0.15 26.18 -12.36
CA ASP A 213 0.26 25.06 -13.23
C ASP A 213 -0.92 24.50 -14.04
N VAL A 214 -2.18 24.88 -13.73
CA VAL A 214 -3.38 24.29 -14.32
C VAL A 214 -4.04 25.28 -15.28
N ASP A 215 -4.01 24.97 -16.56
CA ASP A 215 -4.73 25.69 -17.61
C ASP A 215 -5.99 24.90 -18.02
N LEU A 216 -7.13 25.30 -17.44
CA LEU A 216 -8.42 24.64 -17.70
C LEU A 216 -8.91 24.89 -19.13
N THR A 217 -8.53 26.02 -19.75
CA THR A 217 -8.93 26.36 -21.13
C THR A 217 -8.22 25.46 -22.15
N ARG A 218 -6.95 25.20 -21.93
CA ARG A 218 -6.15 24.30 -22.75
C ARG A 218 -6.23 22.85 -22.29
N MET A 219 -6.87 22.60 -21.15
CA MET A 219 -6.98 21.29 -20.52
C MET A 219 -5.59 20.65 -20.26
N VAL A 220 -4.66 21.42 -19.68
CA VAL A 220 -3.27 20.99 -19.45
C VAL A 220 -2.86 21.33 -18.02
N ILE A 221 -2.08 20.44 -17.42
CA ILE A 221 -1.28 20.68 -16.19
C ILE A 221 0.17 20.76 -16.65
N TYR A 222 0.79 21.92 -16.53
CA TYR A 222 2.15 22.15 -16.94
C TYR A 222 3.15 21.52 -15.98
N ALA A 223 4.18 20.88 -16.53
CA ALA A 223 5.32 20.40 -15.77
C ALA A 223 6.21 21.57 -15.34
N THR A 224 6.57 21.62 -14.07
CA THR A 224 7.48 22.61 -13.48
C THR A 224 8.50 21.91 -12.57
N GLU A 225 9.61 22.56 -12.28
CA GLU A 225 10.59 22.04 -11.33
C GLU A 225 9.98 21.79 -9.94
N GLN A 226 8.97 22.58 -9.55
CA GLN A 226 8.36 22.54 -8.23
C GLN A 226 7.36 21.37 -8.08
N ASN A 227 6.62 21.02 -9.15
CA ASN A 227 5.64 19.95 -9.09
C ASN A 227 6.20 18.58 -9.50
N HIS A 228 7.47 18.53 -9.96
CA HIS A 228 8.20 17.31 -10.33
C HIS A 228 7.48 16.41 -11.34
N LEU A 229 6.65 16.99 -12.19
CA LEU A 229 6.06 16.24 -13.29
C LEU A 229 7.11 16.01 -14.39
N PRO A 230 7.19 14.81 -14.99
CA PRO A 230 8.17 14.52 -16.03
C PRO A 230 7.84 15.19 -17.38
N GLN A 231 6.59 15.58 -17.55
CA GLN A 231 6.05 16.25 -18.76
C GLN A 231 4.68 16.85 -18.46
N ASP A 232 4.20 17.73 -19.33
CA ASP A 232 2.84 18.25 -19.28
C ASP A 232 1.80 17.13 -19.33
N ILE A 233 0.74 17.28 -18.55
CA ILE A 233 -0.33 16.29 -18.44
C ILE A 233 -1.61 16.85 -19.02
N VAL A 234 -2.18 16.15 -19.99
CA VAL A 234 -3.48 16.49 -20.56
C VAL A 234 -4.60 16.09 -19.60
N ILE A 235 -5.48 17.02 -19.28
CA ILE A 235 -6.69 16.77 -18.48
C ILE A 235 -7.68 15.98 -19.36
N SER A 236 -8.16 14.85 -18.85
CA SER A 236 -8.81 13.82 -19.67
C SER A 236 -10.23 14.19 -20.12
N SER A 237 -10.94 15.04 -19.41
CA SER A 237 -12.32 15.43 -19.74
C SER A 237 -12.73 16.77 -19.15
N SER A 238 -13.85 17.33 -19.63
CA SER A 238 -14.48 18.52 -19.03
C SER A 238 -14.93 18.28 -17.59
N PHE A 239 -15.35 17.06 -17.25
CA PHE A 239 -15.65 16.67 -15.87
C PHE A 239 -14.43 16.83 -14.95
N CYS A 240 -13.25 16.44 -15.43
CA CYS A 240 -12.00 16.65 -14.70
C CYS A 240 -11.69 18.15 -14.53
N CYS A 241 -11.90 18.97 -15.55
CA CYS A 241 -11.74 20.43 -15.44
C CYS A 241 -12.67 21.03 -14.38
N ILE A 242 -13.95 20.65 -14.36
CA ILE A 242 -14.94 21.15 -13.38
C ILE A 242 -14.52 20.78 -11.96
N ASN A 243 -14.05 19.55 -11.72
CA ASN A 243 -13.58 19.14 -10.39
C ASN A 243 -12.35 19.92 -9.92
N LEU A 244 -11.41 20.22 -10.83
CA LEU A 244 -10.23 21.04 -10.51
C LEU A 244 -10.62 22.51 -10.26
N GLU A 245 -11.49 23.08 -11.08
CA GLU A 245 -12.00 24.43 -10.92
C GLU A 245 -12.69 24.60 -9.56
N LYS A 246 -13.62 23.72 -9.23
CA LYS A 246 -14.30 23.72 -7.93
C LYS A 246 -13.32 23.66 -6.76
N ALA A 247 -12.30 22.81 -6.86
CA ALA A 247 -11.26 22.72 -5.82
C ALA A 247 -10.44 24.01 -5.68
N MET A 248 -10.12 24.67 -6.80
CA MET A 248 -9.39 25.94 -6.77
C MET A 248 -10.20 27.10 -6.20
N LEU A 249 -11.52 27.07 -6.36
CA LEU A 249 -12.45 28.12 -5.89
C LEU A 249 -13.00 27.83 -4.48
N ALA A 250 -13.01 26.60 -4.01
CA ALA A 250 -13.60 26.21 -2.74
C ALA A 250 -13.03 26.98 -1.55
N GLN A 251 -13.85 27.18 -0.51
CA GLN A 251 -13.44 27.88 0.74
C GLN A 251 -13.34 26.92 1.93
N SER A 252 -13.99 25.77 1.85
CA SER A 252 -14.06 24.78 2.91
C SER A 252 -14.12 23.36 2.35
N ILE A 253 -13.98 22.38 3.22
CA ILE A 253 -14.02 20.94 2.89
C ILE A 253 -14.68 20.17 4.03
N LEU A 254 -15.29 19.03 3.72
CA LEU A 254 -15.74 18.06 4.71
C LEU A 254 -14.58 17.16 5.16
N VAL A 255 -14.31 17.13 6.45
CA VAL A 255 -13.33 16.24 7.06
C VAL A 255 -14.03 15.27 8.03
N PRO A 256 -13.60 14.00 8.08
CA PRO A 256 -14.13 13.04 9.03
C PRO A 256 -13.81 13.45 10.47
N ASN A 257 -14.79 13.34 11.37
CA ASN A 257 -14.58 13.41 12.81
C ASN A 257 -15.16 12.18 13.51
N ARG A 258 -15.17 12.15 14.84
CA ARG A 258 -15.68 11.00 15.63
C ARG A 258 -17.19 10.81 15.49
N THR A 259 -17.93 11.86 15.19
CA THR A 259 -19.41 11.88 15.14
C THR A 259 -19.96 11.97 13.72
N GLY A 260 -19.11 11.95 12.69
CA GLY A 260 -19.54 12.06 11.30
C GLY A 260 -18.60 12.89 10.45
N MET A 261 -19.15 13.84 9.70
CA MET A 261 -18.39 14.76 8.84
C MET A 261 -18.54 16.18 9.38
N ARG A 262 -17.47 16.92 9.39
CA ARG A 262 -17.42 18.31 9.81
C ARG A 262 -16.89 19.19 8.68
N GLU A 263 -17.51 20.30 8.41
CA GLU A 263 -16.99 21.32 7.53
C GLU A 263 -15.87 22.11 8.22
N VAL A 264 -14.77 22.29 7.49
CA VAL A 264 -13.59 23.01 7.96
C VAL A 264 -13.08 23.93 6.86
N SER A 265 -12.81 25.19 7.20
CA SER A 265 -12.17 26.14 6.28
C SER A 265 -10.74 25.75 5.99
N PHE A 266 -10.25 26.10 4.80
CA PHE A 266 -8.86 25.89 4.43
C PHE A 266 -7.91 26.74 5.27
N PHE A 267 -6.68 26.27 5.35
CA PHE A 267 -5.60 26.94 6.07
C PHE A 267 -4.32 26.88 5.25
N GLY A 268 -3.88 28.04 4.76
CA GLY A 268 -2.67 28.19 3.96
C GLY A 268 -2.72 27.47 2.60
N ARG A 269 -1.63 27.56 1.86
CA ARG A 269 -1.47 26.97 0.52
C ARG A 269 -2.48 27.49 -0.50
N ASP A 270 -2.79 28.78 -0.46
CA ASP A 270 -3.81 29.39 -1.32
C ASP A 270 -3.47 29.30 -2.81
N ASP A 271 -2.18 29.18 -3.13
CA ASP A 271 -1.66 29.02 -4.50
C ASP A 271 -1.74 27.58 -5.02
N TYR A 272 -2.07 26.60 -4.17
CA TYR A 272 -2.11 25.19 -4.56
C TYR A 272 -3.55 24.72 -4.86
N VAL A 273 -3.66 23.71 -5.73
CA VAL A 273 -4.94 23.05 -6.00
C VAL A 273 -5.40 22.30 -4.74
N ILE A 274 -4.49 21.57 -4.09
CA ILE A 274 -4.77 20.87 -2.84
C ILE A 274 -4.29 21.73 -1.68
N ARG A 275 -5.27 22.32 -0.99
CA ARG A 275 -5.03 23.20 0.17
C ARG A 275 -5.07 22.43 1.48
N GLY A 276 -4.41 22.98 2.48
CA GLY A 276 -4.38 22.42 3.82
C GLY A 276 -5.64 22.71 4.63
N VAL A 277 -5.85 21.93 5.67
CA VAL A 277 -6.86 22.19 6.71
C VAL A 277 -6.17 22.25 8.06
N LYS A 278 -6.69 23.10 8.95
CA LYS A 278 -6.19 23.17 10.31
C LYS A 278 -6.43 21.82 11.01
N GLY A 279 -5.37 21.14 11.40
CA GLY A 279 -5.46 19.85 12.08
C GLY A 279 -6.22 19.95 13.41
N ALA A 280 -6.82 18.85 13.84
CA ALA A 280 -7.47 18.76 15.14
C ALA A 280 -6.48 18.85 16.33
N ASN A 281 -5.20 18.66 16.07
CA ASN A 281 -4.15 18.79 17.08
C ASN A 281 -3.80 20.26 17.29
N LYS A 282 -3.92 20.71 18.51
CA LYS A 282 -3.63 22.05 19.02
C LYS A 282 -2.13 22.42 19.02
N ALA A 283 -1.31 21.82 18.17
CA ALA A 283 0.08 22.21 18.00
C ALA A 283 0.14 23.63 17.42
N GLU A 284 0.96 24.44 18.01
CA GLU A 284 1.08 25.90 17.95
C GLU A 284 1.33 26.44 16.56
N THR A 285 1.14 26.15 15.53
CA THR A 285 1.26 26.54 14.11
C THR A 285 1.43 25.30 13.22
N PRO A 286 0.33 24.73 12.73
CA PRO A 286 0.47 23.66 11.76
C PRO A 286 1.21 24.20 10.53
N ASP A 287 2.26 23.50 10.11
CA ASP A 287 2.93 23.77 8.86
C ASP A 287 1.91 23.63 7.71
N PRO A 288 1.60 24.72 6.97
CA PRO A 288 0.64 24.67 5.87
C PRO A 288 1.04 23.66 4.80
N ASP A 289 2.34 23.49 4.56
CA ASP A 289 2.85 22.55 3.56
C ASP A 289 2.60 21.09 3.97
N ALA A 290 2.86 20.76 5.22
CA ALA A 290 2.55 19.44 5.74
C ALA A 290 1.05 19.10 5.68
N SER A 291 0.17 20.10 5.81
CA SER A 291 -1.28 19.87 5.81
C SER A 291 -1.84 19.44 4.44
N GLY A 292 -1.28 19.92 3.34
CA GLY A 292 -1.65 19.48 1.99
C GLY A 292 -1.29 18.02 1.75
N PHE A 293 -0.10 17.58 2.16
CA PHE A 293 0.29 16.18 2.11
C PHE A 293 -0.56 15.30 3.05
N TYR A 294 -0.95 15.82 4.20
CA TYR A 294 -1.82 15.09 5.12
C TYR A 294 -3.16 14.72 4.48
N ILE A 295 -3.79 15.64 3.73
CA ILE A 295 -5.06 15.36 3.04
C ILE A 295 -4.87 14.26 2.01
N VAL A 296 -3.84 14.35 1.16
CA VAL A 296 -3.56 13.34 0.13
C VAL A 296 -3.29 11.95 0.77
N ASN A 297 -2.52 11.91 1.85
CA ASN A 297 -2.19 10.66 2.53
C ASN A 297 -3.40 10.00 3.23
N ASN A 298 -4.41 10.78 3.61
CA ASN A 298 -5.61 10.28 4.29
C ASN A 298 -6.80 10.06 3.36
N ILE A 299 -6.69 10.37 2.08
CA ILE A 299 -7.81 10.33 1.14
C ILE A 299 -8.44 8.94 1.00
N ASN A 300 -7.63 7.88 1.03
CA ASN A 300 -8.14 6.51 0.96
C ASN A 300 -9.02 6.16 2.16
N ARG A 301 -8.75 6.73 3.34
CA ARG A 301 -9.59 6.59 4.52
C ARG A 301 -10.93 7.32 4.32
N VAL A 302 -10.89 8.54 3.78
CA VAL A 302 -12.12 9.30 3.47
C VAL A 302 -12.97 8.52 2.45
N TYR A 303 -12.35 7.98 1.40
CA TYR A 303 -13.01 7.11 0.44
C TYR A 303 -13.73 5.95 1.11
N SER A 304 -13.03 5.16 1.93
CA SER A 304 -13.60 3.99 2.60
C SER A 304 -14.79 4.37 3.49
N GLN A 305 -14.70 5.46 4.26
CA GLN A 305 -15.78 5.93 5.11
C GLN A 305 -17.02 6.35 4.30
N ARG A 306 -16.83 7.00 3.16
CA ARG A 306 -17.93 7.38 2.26
C ARG A 306 -18.54 6.16 1.59
N GLN A 307 -17.71 5.22 1.14
CA GLN A 307 -18.15 3.97 0.53
C GLN A 307 -19.02 3.14 1.50
N GLU A 308 -18.68 3.08 2.78
CA GLU A 308 -19.47 2.40 3.80
C GLU A 308 -20.88 2.98 3.97
N GLN A 309 -21.08 4.24 3.62
CA GLN A 309 -22.39 4.91 3.66
C GLN A 309 -23.25 4.65 2.42
N LEU A 310 -22.70 4.10 1.35
CA LEU A 310 -23.47 3.79 0.15
C LEU A 310 -24.52 2.71 0.41
N PRO A 311 -25.69 2.79 -0.25
CA PRO A 311 -26.68 1.72 -0.24
C PRO A 311 -26.10 0.39 -0.72
N VAL A 312 -26.62 -0.73 -0.21
CA VAL A 312 -26.14 -2.09 -0.55
C VAL A 312 -26.23 -2.39 -2.05
N ASN A 313 -27.25 -1.84 -2.73
CA ASN A 313 -27.47 -1.98 -4.17
C ASN A 313 -26.63 -1.04 -5.04
N ASN A 314 -25.84 -0.15 -4.46
CA ASN A 314 -24.99 0.76 -5.23
C ASN A 314 -23.83 -0.04 -5.86
N PRO A 315 -23.56 0.08 -7.18
CA PRO A 315 -22.52 -0.68 -7.88
C PRO A 315 -21.10 -0.44 -7.32
N PHE A 316 -20.88 0.70 -6.67
CA PHE A 316 -19.59 1.05 -6.08
C PHE A 316 -19.46 0.66 -4.59
N LYS A 317 -20.48 0.04 -3.98
CA LYS A 317 -20.46 -0.38 -2.57
C LYS A 317 -19.25 -1.25 -2.22
N ASN A 318 -18.86 -2.14 -3.14
CA ASN A 318 -17.74 -3.07 -2.96
C ASN A 318 -16.50 -2.68 -3.78
N LYS A 319 -16.50 -1.52 -4.45
CA LYS A 319 -15.41 -1.10 -5.33
C LYS A 319 -14.34 -0.31 -4.57
N LYS A 320 -13.23 -0.95 -4.23
CA LYS A 320 -12.14 -0.39 -3.40
C LYS A 320 -11.06 0.29 -4.25
N VAL A 321 -11.38 1.40 -4.91
CA VAL A 321 -10.44 2.14 -5.75
C VAL A 321 -9.61 3.11 -4.91
N LEU A 322 -8.39 2.72 -4.58
CA LEU A 322 -7.42 3.61 -3.94
C LEU A 322 -6.92 4.66 -4.96
N VAL A 323 -6.39 5.79 -4.47
CA VAL A 323 -5.80 6.83 -5.34
C VAL A 323 -4.71 6.27 -6.25
N SER A 324 -3.87 5.35 -5.74
CA SER A 324 -2.84 4.68 -6.55
C SER A 324 -3.42 3.77 -7.65
N SER A 325 -4.55 3.12 -7.37
CA SER A 325 -5.28 2.31 -8.36
C SER A 325 -5.95 3.20 -9.41
N CYS A 326 -6.51 4.33 -8.98
CA CYS A 326 -7.07 5.36 -9.85
C CYS A 326 -5.99 5.89 -10.82
N TYR A 327 -4.81 6.27 -10.31
CA TYR A 327 -3.66 6.67 -11.11
C TYR A 327 -3.26 5.61 -12.16
N LYS A 328 -3.14 4.35 -11.75
CA LYS A 328 -2.82 3.24 -12.66
C LYS A 328 -3.89 3.07 -13.74
N SER A 329 -5.16 3.09 -13.35
CA SER A 329 -6.29 2.93 -14.27
C SER A 329 -6.33 4.03 -15.32
N GLY A 330 -6.15 5.29 -14.95
CA GLY A 330 -6.10 6.42 -15.87
C GLY A 330 -4.91 6.31 -16.85
N ARG A 331 -3.72 5.88 -16.37
CA ARG A 331 -2.58 5.61 -17.26
C ARG A 331 -2.86 4.48 -18.25
N PHE A 332 -3.44 3.39 -17.78
CA PHE A 332 -3.79 2.25 -18.63
C PHE A 332 -4.82 2.62 -19.68
N LEU A 333 -5.83 3.43 -19.31
CA LEU A 333 -6.82 3.90 -20.25
C LEU A 333 -6.22 4.79 -21.36
N ARG A 334 -5.28 5.68 -21.00
CA ARG A 334 -4.58 6.51 -21.99
C ARG A 334 -3.73 5.67 -22.95
N LEU A 335 -2.97 4.71 -22.45
CA LEU A 335 -2.21 3.78 -23.29
C LEU A 335 -3.13 2.99 -24.21
N PHE A 336 -4.30 2.57 -23.73
CA PHE A 336 -5.30 1.90 -24.54
C PHE A 336 -5.88 2.81 -25.63
N LYS A 337 -6.26 4.06 -25.30
CA LYS A 337 -6.77 5.05 -26.24
C LYS A 337 -5.75 5.41 -27.34
N THR A 338 -4.47 5.43 -27.00
CA THR A 338 -3.38 5.66 -27.96
C THR A 338 -2.97 4.38 -28.70
N GLN A 339 -3.72 3.29 -28.54
CA GLN A 339 -3.48 1.98 -29.17
C GLN A 339 -2.05 1.44 -28.92
N GLN A 340 -1.46 1.75 -27.78
CA GLN A 340 -0.15 1.23 -27.42
C GLN A 340 -0.26 -0.24 -27.02
N LEU A 341 0.39 -1.10 -27.81
CA LEU A 341 0.46 -2.53 -27.54
C LEU A 341 1.39 -2.80 -26.34
N SER A 342 0.99 -3.74 -25.49
CA SER A 342 1.77 -4.09 -24.29
C SER A 342 3.18 -4.57 -24.62
N GLU A 343 3.38 -5.21 -25.77
CA GLU A 343 4.69 -5.67 -26.26
C GLU A 343 5.66 -4.54 -26.56
N LYS A 344 5.16 -3.37 -27.01
CA LYS A 344 5.99 -2.18 -27.27
C LYS A 344 6.40 -1.43 -26.00
N LEU A 345 5.83 -1.79 -24.87
CA LEU A 345 6.12 -1.12 -23.58
C LEU A 345 7.27 -1.77 -22.81
N TRP A 346 7.73 -2.96 -23.26
CA TRP A 346 8.89 -3.62 -22.67
C TRP A 346 10.16 -2.79 -22.88
N GLY A 347 10.95 -2.62 -21.81
CA GLY A 347 12.13 -1.78 -21.82
C GLY A 347 11.87 -0.28 -21.62
N VAL A 348 10.65 0.21 -21.90
CA VAL A 348 10.24 1.60 -21.61
C VAL A 348 9.66 1.73 -20.20
N TYR A 349 8.92 0.72 -19.76
CA TYR A 349 8.30 0.65 -18.43
C TYR A 349 8.81 -0.58 -17.67
N SER A 350 8.65 -0.54 -16.34
CA SER A 350 8.99 -1.70 -15.51
C SER A 350 8.15 -2.92 -15.89
N ASN A 351 8.72 -4.11 -15.71
CA ASN A 351 8.04 -5.37 -15.99
C ASN A 351 6.70 -5.45 -15.23
N ASP A 352 6.67 -5.04 -13.95
CA ASP A 352 5.45 -5.03 -13.13
C ASP A 352 4.35 -4.15 -13.71
N PHE A 353 4.73 -2.99 -14.29
CA PHE A 353 3.78 -2.11 -14.96
C PHE A 353 3.20 -2.77 -16.19
N VAL A 354 4.04 -3.37 -17.06
CA VAL A 354 3.59 -4.02 -18.27
C VAL A 354 2.69 -5.22 -18.00
N TYR A 355 3.03 -6.06 -17.00
CA TYR A 355 2.17 -7.16 -16.57
C TYR A 355 0.82 -6.66 -16.03
N SER A 356 0.83 -5.60 -15.25
CA SER A 356 -0.40 -4.99 -14.72
C SER A 356 -1.27 -4.42 -15.83
N TYR A 357 -0.66 -3.81 -16.86
CA TYR A 357 -1.38 -3.31 -18.04
C TYR A 357 -1.97 -4.46 -18.86
N LYS A 358 -1.23 -5.54 -19.12
CA LYS A 358 -1.76 -6.74 -19.81
C LYS A 358 -2.97 -7.31 -19.07
N LYS A 359 -2.90 -7.43 -17.76
CA LYS A 359 -4.03 -7.89 -16.94
C LYS A 359 -5.22 -6.96 -17.07
N TRP A 360 -5.02 -5.65 -17.04
CA TRP A 360 -6.06 -4.65 -17.20
C TRP A 360 -6.72 -4.72 -18.58
N LEU A 361 -5.92 -4.88 -19.64
CA LEU A 361 -6.41 -5.06 -21.02
C LEU A 361 -7.30 -6.28 -21.18
N SER A 362 -6.89 -7.43 -20.63
CA SER A 362 -7.67 -8.66 -20.66
C SER A 362 -9.05 -8.45 -20.04
N TYR A 363 -9.09 -7.70 -18.92
CA TYR A 363 -10.35 -7.36 -18.24
C TYR A 363 -11.23 -6.44 -19.07
N LYS A 364 -10.64 -5.38 -19.63
CA LYS A 364 -11.39 -4.45 -20.46
C LYS A 364 -11.99 -5.14 -21.69
N GLN A 365 -11.26 -6.05 -22.31
CA GLN A 365 -11.75 -6.83 -23.46
C GLN A 365 -12.88 -7.80 -23.11
N LEU A 366 -12.87 -8.40 -21.90
CA LEU A 366 -13.93 -9.26 -21.42
C LEU A 366 -15.24 -8.50 -21.14
N ASN A 367 -15.13 -7.25 -20.70
CA ASN A 367 -16.30 -6.40 -20.40
C ASN A 367 -16.82 -5.62 -21.60
N LEU A 368 -16.16 -5.67 -22.76
CA LEU A 368 -16.64 -5.10 -24.02
C LEU A 368 -17.42 -6.11 -24.90
N LYS A 369 -17.49 -7.38 -24.47
CA LYS A 369 -18.34 -8.42 -25.04
C LYS A 369 -19.62 -8.58 -24.24
#